data_15837001db7efe3fb8a9bf007ce227b7
#
_entry.id   15837001db7efe3fb8a9bf007ce227b7
#
_cell.length_a   1.000
_cell.length_b   1.000
_cell.length_c   1.000
_cell.angle_alpha   90.00
_cell.angle_beta   90.00
_cell.angle_gamma   90.00
#
_symmetry.space_group_name_H-M   'P 1'
#
loop_
_entity.id
_entity.type
_entity.pdbx_description
1 polymer ?
#
loop_
_entity_poly.entity_id
_entity_poly.type
_entity_poly.pdbx_seq_one_letter_code
_entity_poly.pdbx_strand_id
1 'polypeptide(L)'
;EAQMKEFIKKLYRNVVVLDSGARGATTSFVENGQGDVLVAWENEAYLSMRDYPDEYEIVTPSVSILAQPSVAVVDEVVDYRDTRDVATEYLNYLYSDEAQEIAAENYFRPTNEKILKKHSDTFDLNINLANINDYGGWDKVQEKHFTDGGIFDQIYER
;
A
#
# COMPACT_ATOMS: atom_id res chain seq x y z
N GLU A 1 -14.80 -17.94 9.00
CA GLU A 1 -14.20 -16.89 9.85
C GLU A 1 -13.19 -17.46 10.84
N ALA A 2 -13.54 -18.48 11.66
CA ALA A 2 -12.61 -19.06 12.65
C ALA A 2 -11.31 -19.60 12.03
N GLN A 3 -11.39 -20.32 10.92
CA GLN A 3 -10.22 -20.84 10.22
C GLN A 3 -9.32 -19.73 9.67
N MET A 4 -9.91 -18.64 9.21
CA MET A 4 -9.18 -17.47 8.72
C MET A 4 -8.43 -16.77 9.87
N LYS A 5 -9.10 -16.55 11.01
CA LYS A 5 -8.44 -15.97 12.19
C LYS A 5 -7.27 -16.83 12.66
N GLU A 6 -7.45 -18.16 12.71
CA GLU A 6 -6.37 -19.08 13.10
C GLU A 6 -5.19 -19.04 12.12
N PHE A 7 -5.47 -18.94 10.81
CA PHE A 7 -4.43 -18.79 9.79
C PHE A 7 -3.64 -17.49 10.00
N ILE A 8 -4.34 -16.35 10.14
CA ILE A 8 -3.69 -15.05 10.33
C ILE A 8 -2.92 -15.01 11.66
N LYS A 9 -3.47 -15.60 12.75
CA LYS A 9 -2.74 -15.73 14.01
C LYS A 9 -1.42 -16.49 13.86
N LYS A 10 -1.40 -17.58 13.10
CA LYS A 10 -0.17 -18.31 12.78
C LYS A 10 0.79 -17.49 11.93
N LEU A 11 0.28 -16.74 10.97
CA LEU A 11 1.10 -15.83 10.17
C LEU A 11 1.80 -14.80 11.06
N TYR A 12 1.06 -14.10 11.93
CA TYR A 12 1.64 -13.11 12.85
C TYR A 12 2.69 -13.68 13.81
N ARG A 13 2.53 -14.94 14.24
CA ARG A 13 3.53 -15.62 15.08
C ARG A 13 4.87 -15.85 14.37
N ASN A 14 4.87 -15.88 13.05
CA ASN A 14 6.06 -16.04 12.21
C ASN A 14 6.64 -14.70 11.74
N VAL A 15 6.02 -13.57 12.08
CA VAL A 15 6.54 -12.25 11.73
C VAL A 15 7.78 -11.97 12.57
N VAL A 16 8.93 -11.86 11.92
CA VAL A 16 10.22 -11.55 12.55
C VAL A 16 10.29 -10.08 12.93
N VAL A 17 9.84 -9.21 12.02
CA VAL A 17 9.84 -7.76 12.20
C VAL A 17 8.49 -7.20 11.78
N LEU A 18 7.89 -6.38 12.64
CA LEU A 18 6.71 -5.59 12.34
C LEU A 18 7.09 -4.13 12.45
N ASP A 19 7.50 -3.55 11.33
CA ASP A 19 7.93 -2.16 11.25
C ASP A 19 6.75 -1.17 11.28
N SER A 20 7.06 0.08 11.60
CA SER A 20 6.07 1.16 11.66
C SER A 20 5.71 1.74 10.29
N GLY A 21 6.38 1.31 9.20
CA GLY A 21 6.12 1.81 7.86
C GLY A 21 6.74 0.95 6.76
N ALA A 22 6.22 1.12 5.54
CA ALA A 22 6.58 0.31 4.39
C ALA A 22 8.09 0.32 4.09
N ARG A 23 8.69 1.49 4.04
CA ARG A 23 10.14 1.63 3.77
C ARG A 23 10.99 1.00 4.87
N GLY A 24 10.60 1.12 6.14
CA GLY A 24 11.27 0.46 7.27
C GLY A 24 11.27 -1.06 7.10
N ALA A 25 10.12 -1.64 6.77
CA ALA A 25 9.99 -3.08 6.54
C ALA A 25 10.86 -3.54 5.36
N THR A 26 10.89 -2.78 4.26
CA THR A 26 11.77 -3.07 3.11
C THR A 26 13.24 -3.03 3.51
N THR A 27 13.68 -2.00 4.24
CA THR A 27 15.06 -1.89 4.74
C THR A 27 15.42 -3.06 5.66
N SER A 28 14.55 -3.42 6.60
CA SER A 28 14.75 -4.56 7.50
C SER A 28 14.93 -5.88 6.74
N PHE A 29 14.16 -6.10 5.69
CA PHE A 29 14.26 -7.30 4.87
C PHE A 29 15.48 -7.26 3.93
N VAL A 30 15.61 -6.20 3.12
CA VAL A 30 16.60 -6.14 2.03
C VAL A 30 18.02 -5.84 2.53
N GLU A 31 18.17 -4.84 3.41
CA GLU A 31 19.50 -4.40 3.86
C GLU A 31 19.98 -5.19 5.09
N ASN A 32 19.05 -5.55 5.99
CA ASN A 32 19.41 -6.24 7.23
C ASN A 32 19.22 -7.77 7.16
N GLY A 33 18.71 -8.30 6.04
CA GLY A 33 18.52 -9.73 5.81
C GLY A 33 17.56 -10.41 6.80
N GLN A 34 16.53 -9.71 7.25
CA GLN A 34 15.60 -10.20 8.26
C GLN A 34 14.36 -10.84 7.62
N GLY A 35 14.21 -12.15 7.82
CA GLY A 35 13.09 -12.93 7.31
C GLY A 35 13.31 -13.51 5.92
N ASP A 36 12.42 -14.40 5.51
CA ASP A 36 12.48 -15.09 4.22
C ASP A 36 11.46 -14.55 3.21
N VAL A 37 10.44 -13.81 3.69
CA VAL A 37 9.37 -13.24 2.88
C VAL A 37 9.04 -11.85 3.38
N LEU A 38 9.00 -10.89 2.47
CA LEU A 38 8.49 -9.54 2.74
C LEU A 38 7.06 -9.42 2.21
N VAL A 39 6.14 -8.97 3.06
CA VAL A 39 4.81 -8.52 2.63
C VAL A 39 4.85 -7.00 2.52
N ALA A 40 4.79 -6.49 1.31
CA ALA A 40 5.01 -5.08 1.03
C ALA A 40 3.99 -4.52 0.01
N TRP A 41 4.02 -3.22 -0.16
CA TRP A 41 3.39 -2.54 -1.28
C TRP A 41 4.05 -2.90 -2.60
N GLU A 42 3.28 -2.90 -3.68
CA GLU A 42 3.75 -3.20 -5.03
C GLU A 42 4.99 -2.37 -5.43
N ASN A 43 4.97 -1.06 -5.16
CA ASN A 43 6.09 -0.18 -5.46
C ASN A 43 7.37 -0.54 -4.68
N GLU A 44 7.27 -0.95 -3.42
CA GLU A 44 8.42 -1.38 -2.62
C GLU A 44 9.05 -2.64 -3.18
N ALA A 45 8.24 -3.59 -3.64
CA ALA A 45 8.71 -4.81 -4.27
C ALA A 45 9.50 -4.51 -5.57
N TYR A 46 8.96 -3.66 -6.45
CA TYR A 46 9.66 -3.27 -7.67
C TYR A 46 10.95 -2.48 -7.41
N LEU A 47 10.95 -1.59 -6.41
CA LEU A 47 12.15 -0.88 -6.00
C LEU A 47 13.23 -1.84 -5.50
N SER A 48 12.86 -2.85 -4.72
CA SER A 48 13.78 -3.88 -4.24
C SER A 48 14.40 -4.67 -5.41
N MET A 49 13.59 -5.07 -6.39
CA MET A 49 14.08 -5.75 -7.60
C MET A 49 15.03 -4.88 -8.43
N ARG A 50 14.76 -3.59 -8.53
CA ARG A 50 15.63 -2.65 -9.25
C ARG A 50 16.98 -2.46 -8.56
N ASP A 51 16.95 -2.32 -7.23
CA ASP A 51 18.14 -1.98 -6.44
C ASP A 51 18.98 -3.22 -6.13
N TYR A 52 18.37 -4.42 -6.12
CA TYR A 52 19.01 -5.72 -5.86
C TYR A 52 18.58 -6.76 -6.92
N PRO A 53 19.06 -6.61 -8.16
CA PRO A 53 18.70 -7.49 -9.27
C PRO A 53 19.14 -8.94 -8.97
N ASP A 54 18.27 -9.88 -9.31
CA ASP A 54 18.48 -11.33 -9.17
C ASP A 54 18.53 -11.87 -7.72
N GLU A 55 18.31 -11.02 -6.70
CA GLU A 55 18.30 -11.45 -5.29
C GLU A 55 16.90 -11.82 -4.79
N TYR A 56 15.86 -11.27 -5.41
CA TYR A 56 14.48 -11.42 -4.95
C TYR A 56 13.54 -11.80 -6.11
N GLU A 57 12.42 -12.39 -5.76
CA GLU A 57 11.31 -12.68 -6.68
C GLU A 57 10.02 -12.04 -6.17
N ILE A 58 9.26 -11.41 -7.06
CA ILE A 58 7.94 -10.87 -6.74
C ILE A 58 6.88 -11.94 -6.96
N VAL A 59 6.16 -12.28 -5.89
CA VAL A 59 4.99 -13.14 -5.96
C VAL A 59 3.74 -12.28 -5.85
N THR A 60 3.05 -12.09 -6.98
CA THR A 60 1.79 -11.36 -7.01
C THR A 60 0.64 -12.29 -6.65
N PRO A 61 -0.13 -12.02 -5.59
CA PRO A 61 -1.26 -12.84 -5.22
C PRO A 61 -2.43 -12.67 -6.21
N SER A 62 -3.24 -13.71 -6.41
CA SER A 62 -4.41 -13.66 -7.29
C SER A 62 -5.50 -12.68 -6.84
N VAL A 63 -5.51 -12.33 -5.56
CA VAL A 63 -6.37 -11.31 -4.94
C VAL A 63 -5.51 -10.39 -4.10
N SER A 64 -5.66 -9.10 -4.29
CA SER A 64 -4.95 -8.08 -3.51
C SER A 64 -5.87 -6.91 -3.16
N ILE A 65 -5.31 -5.90 -2.52
CA ILE A 65 -6.04 -4.70 -2.10
C ILE A 65 -5.59 -3.53 -2.95
N LEU A 66 -6.54 -2.82 -3.54
CA LEU A 66 -6.30 -1.52 -4.14
C LEU A 66 -6.18 -0.48 -3.03
N ALA A 67 -4.95 -0.12 -2.69
CA ALA A 67 -4.69 0.94 -1.74
C ALA A 67 -4.84 2.29 -2.44
N GLN A 68 -5.75 3.11 -1.92
CA GLN A 68 -6.06 4.43 -2.44
C GLN A 68 -5.85 5.47 -1.33
N PRO A 69 -4.58 5.82 -1.01
CA PRO A 69 -4.32 6.84 0.00
C PRO A 69 -4.88 8.18 -0.47
N SER A 70 -5.73 8.77 0.35
CA SER A 70 -6.33 10.06 0.05
C SER A 70 -5.38 11.20 0.42
N VAL A 71 -5.38 12.23 -0.40
CA VAL A 71 -4.67 13.49 -0.13
C VAL A 71 -5.68 14.62 0.03
N ALA A 72 -5.42 15.55 0.93
CA ALA A 72 -6.29 16.70 1.17
C ALA A 72 -5.48 17.94 1.53
N VAL A 73 -6.05 19.09 1.20
CA VAL A 73 -5.55 20.38 1.70
C VAL A 73 -5.88 20.48 3.19
N VAL A 74 -4.93 20.92 4.00
CA VAL A 74 -5.14 21.21 5.42
C VAL A 74 -5.59 22.65 5.56
N ASP A 75 -6.89 22.86 5.69
CA ASP A 75 -7.54 24.18 5.61
C ASP A 75 -6.89 25.24 6.51
N GLU A 76 -6.74 24.95 7.80
CA GLU A 76 -6.13 25.90 8.73
C GLU A 76 -4.71 26.33 8.33
N VAL A 77 -3.93 25.42 7.76
CA VAL A 77 -2.54 25.71 7.37
C VAL A 77 -2.50 26.56 6.12
N VAL A 78 -3.28 26.22 5.09
CA VAL A 78 -3.25 26.96 3.82
C VAL A 78 -3.86 28.35 3.96
N ASP A 79 -4.88 28.52 4.81
CA ASP A 79 -5.48 29.81 5.10
C ASP A 79 -4.52 30.70 5.90
N TYR A 80 -3.87 30.15 6.93
CA TYR A 80 -2.86 30.89 7.70
C TYR A 80 -1.68 31.34 6.85
N ARG A 81 -1.27 30.52 5.85
CA ARG A 81 -0.10 30.78 4.99
C ARG A 81 -0.43 31.47 3.68
N ASP A 82 -1.71 31.71 3.39
CA ASP A 82 -2.20 32.22 2.10
C ASP A 82 -1.69 31.40 0.90
N THR A 83 -1.76 30.05 1.02
CA THR A 83 -1.25 29.12 0.03
C THR A 83 -2.32 28.17 -0.52
N ARG A 84 -3.61 28.44 -0.31
CA ARG A 84 -4.71 27.56 -0.71
C ARG A 84 -4.70 27.23 -2.20
N ASP A 85 -4.55 28.24 -3.05
CA ASP A 85 -4.58 28.06 -4.49
C ASP A 85 -3.43 27.16 -4.96
N VAL A 86 -2.23 27.45 -4.50
CA VAL A 86 -1.02 26.66 -4.86
C VAL A 86 -1.14 25.21 -4.37
N ALA A 87 -1.63 25.00 -3.15
CA ALA A 87 -1.82 23.66 -2.59
C ALA A 87 -2.87 22.88 -3.39
N THR A 88 -3.97 23.53 -3.76
CA THR A 88 -5.04 22.92 -4.57
C THR A 88 -4.54 22.56 -5.96
N GLU A 89 -3.84 23.47 -6.65
CA GLU A 89 -3.26 23.22 -7.96
C GLU A 89 -2.25 22.08 -7.92
N TYR A 90 -1.41 22.01 -6.87
CA TYR A 90 -0.48 20.90 -6.70
C TYR A 90 -1.21 19.56 -6.58
N LEU A 91 -2.27 19.48 -5.77
CA LEU A 91 -3.03 18.23 -5.65
C LEU A 91 -3.75 17.85 -6.94
N ASN A 92 -4.28 18.83 -7.68
CA ASN A 92 -4.88 18.61 -8.99
C ASN A 92 -3.86 18.11 -10.02
N TYR A 93 -2.64 18.64 -9.98
CA TYR A 93 -1.55 18.21 -10.86
C TYR A 93 -1.23 16.72 -10.72
N LEU A 94 -1.36 16.14 -9.52
CA LEU A 94 -1.12 14.71 -9.30
C LEU A 94 -2.02 13.80 -10.16
N TYR A 95 -3.14 14.31 -10.65
CA TYR A 95 -4.06 13.59 -11.55
C TYR A 95 -3.87 13.94 -13.04
N SER A 96 -2.91 14.80 -13.37
CA SER A 96 -2.55 15.08 -14.77
C SER A 96 -1.89 13.86 -15.42
N ASP A 97 -1.98 13.77 -16.75
CA ASP A 97 -1.33 12.67 -17.49
C ASP A 97 0.19 12.65 -17.23
N GLU A 98 0.82 13.82 -17.12
CA GLU A 98 2.25 13.94 -16.84
C GLU A 98 2.62 13.37 -15.46
N ALA A 99 1.90 13.78 -14.41
CA ALA A 99 2.16 13.28 -13.06
C ALA A 99 1.85 11.77 -12.92
N GLN A 100 0.82 11.28 -13.59
CA GLN A 100 0.49 9.86 -13.62
C GLN A 100 1.54 9.03 -14.39
N GLU A 101 2.15 9.58 -15.43
CA GLU A 101 3.29 8.93 -16.11
C GLU A 101 4.50 8.85 -15.18
N ILE A 102 4.85 9.96 -14.51
CA ILE A 102 5.93 9.99 -13.51
C ILE A 102 5.66 8.97 -12.38
N ALA A 103 4.41 8.88 -11.91
CA ALA A 103 4.03 7.90 -10.90
C ALA A 103 4.30 6.46 -11.39
N ALA A 104 3.88 6.13 -12.61
CA ALA A 104 4.10 4.81 -13.20
C ALA A 104 5.59 4.47 -13.38
N GLU A 105 6.39 5.42 -13.84
CA GLU A 105 7.86 5.27 -13.97
C GLU A 105 8.56 5.03 -12.62
N ASN A 106 7.93 5.46 -11.52
CA ASN A 106 8.40 5.23 -10.16
C ASN A 106 7.67 4.09 -9.44
N TYR A 107 7.05 3.18 -10.21
CA TYR A 107 6.36 1.98 -9.72
C TYR A 107 5.11 2.23 -8.88
N PHE A 108 4.55 3.44 -8.92
CA PHE A 108 3.23 3.69 -8.35
C PHE A 108 2.17 3.42 -9.41
N ARG A 109 1.26 2.49 -9.12
CA ARG A 109 0.17 2.12 -10.02
C ARG A 109 -0.71 3.36 -10.31
N PRO A 110 -0.73 3.87 -11.56
CA PRO A 110 -1.49 5.07 -11.88
C PRO A 110 -3.00 4.81 -11.83
N THR A 111 -3.76 5.83 -11.48
CA THR A 111 -5.23 5.80 -11.52
C THR A 111 -5.78 6.03 -12.93
N ASN A 112 -4.98 6.63 -13.81
CA ASN A 112 -5.32 6.82 -15.22
C ASN A 112 -5.18 5.49 -15.98
N GLU A 113 -6.30 4.92 -16.39
CA GLU A 113 -6.33 3.62 -17.09
C GLU A 113 -5.52 3.58 -18.39
N LYS A 114 -5.43 4.70 -19.11
CA LYS A 114 -4.66 4.77 -20.35
C LYS A 114 -3.17 4.63 -20.06
N ILE A 115 -2.70 5.31 -19.03
CA ILE A 115 -1.30 5.25 -18.60
C ILE A 115 -1.02 3.88 -17.98
N LEU A 116 -1.92 3.37 -17.14
CA LEU A 116 -1.78 2.03 -16.58
C LEU A 116 -1.63 0.96 -17.68
N LYS A 117 -2.42 1.02 -18.75
CA LYS A 117 -2.31 0.10 -19.89
C LYS A 117 -0.98 0.24 -20.65
N LYS A 118 -0.43 1.46 -20.73
CA LYS A 118 0.88 1.71 -21.34
C LYS A 118 2.01 1.03 -20.55
N HIS A 119 1.86 0.94 -19.24
CA HIS A 119 2.81 0.31 -18.33
C HIS A 119 2.43 -1.13 -17.93
N SER A 120 1.74 -1.85 -18.82
CA SER A 120 1.31 -3.25 -18.58
C SER A 120 2.47 -4.25 -18.45
N ASP A 121 3.67 -3.90 -18.86
CA ASP A 121 4.86 -4.71 -18.64
C ASP A 121 5.33 -4.67 -17.18
N THR A 122 4.98 -3.60 -16.46
CA THR A 122 5.28 -3.44 -15.03
C THR A 122 4.10 -3.91 -14.17
N PHE A 123 2.89 -3.45 -14.49
CA PHE A 123 1.72 -3.69 -13.66
C PHE A 123 0.85 -4.81 -14.22
N ASP A 124 0.66 -5.89 -13.47
CA ASP A 124 -0.32 -6.92 -13.85
C ASP A 124 -1.74 -6.33 -13.83
N LEU A 125 -2.39 -6.36 -14.99
CA LEU A 125 -3.75 -5.84 -15.18
C LEU A 125 -4.83 -6.86 -14.80
N ASN A 126 -4.45 -8.12 -14.54
CA ASN A 126 -5.37 -9.21 -14.27
C ASN A 126 -5.55 -9.52 -12.77
N ILE A 127 -4.89 -8.75 -11.90
CA ILE A 127 -5.06 -8.93 -10.44
C ILE A 127 -6.49 -8.57 -10.05
N ASN A 128 -7.14 -9.45 -9.28
CA ASN A 128 -8.40 -9.10 -8.65
C ASN A 128 -8.14 -8.17 -7.45
N LEU A 129 -8.42 -6.88 -7.62
CA LEU A 129 -8.18 -5.86 -6.60
C LEU A 129 -9.48 -5.54 -5.85
N ALA A 130 -9.54 -5.90 -4.59
CA ALA A 130 -10.59 -5.46 -3.68
C ALA A 130 -10.30 -4.05 -3.17
N ASN A 131 -11.33 -3.24 -3.00
CA ASN A 131 -11.23 -1.92 -2.40
C ASN A 131 -11.99 -1.83 -1.06
N ILE A 132 -11.83 -0.75 -0.34
CA ILE A 132 -12.43 -0.61 0.99
C ILE A 132 -13.97 -0.68 1.00
N ASN A 133 -14.62 -0.30 -0.11
CA ASN A 133 -16.07 -0.34 -0.20
C ASN A 133 -16.61 -1.78 -0.29
N ASP A 134 -15.81 -2.73 -0.79
CA ASP A 134 -16.16 -4.15 -0.84
C ASP A 134 -16.31 -4.73 0.58
N TYR A 135 -15.71 -4.06 1.56
CA TYR A 135 -15.79 -4.40 2.99
C TYR A 135 -16.76 -3.50 3.78
N GLY A 136 -17.46 -2.60 3.10
CA GLY A 136 -18.46 -1.73 3.70
C GLY A 136 -17.95 -0.36 4.17
N GLY A 137 -16.76 0.04 3.74
CA GLY A 137 -16.14 1.33 4.04
C GLY A 137 -15.30 1.34 5.30
N TRP A 138 -14.55 2.42 5.49
CA TRP A 138 -13.59 2.56 6.58
C TRP A 138 -14.22 2.43 7.97
N ASP A 139 -15.38 3.02 8.22
CA ASP A 139 -16.01 2.99 9.53
C ASP A 139 -16.29 1.55 9.99
N LYS A 140 -16.87 0.72 9.11
CA LYS A 140 -17.15 -0.68 9.42
C LYS A 140 -15.89 -1.52 9.59
N VAL A 141 -14.88 -1.28 8.76
CA VAL A 141 -13.61 -1.99 8.85
C VAL A 141 -12.90 -1.62 10.14
N GLN A 142 -12.85 -0.34 10.50
CA GLN A 142 -12.25 0.14 11.72
C GLN A 142 -12.96 -0.46 12.95
N GLU A 143 -14.28 -0.36 13.00
CA GLU A 143 -15.08 -0.90 14.10
C GLU A 143 -14.87 -2.41 14.27
N LYS A 144 -14.91 -3.17 13.19
CA LYS A 144 -14.80 -4.64 13.24
C LYS A 144 -13.41 -5.14 13.57
N HIS A 145 -12.37 -4.47 13.05
CA HIS A 145 -11.02 -5.03 13.05
C HIS A 145 -10.06 -4.35 14.01
N PHE A 146 -10.20 -3.04 14.28
CA PHE A 146 -9.16 -2.25 14.92
C PHE A 146 -9.59 -1.48 16.17
N THR A 147 -10.86 -1.56 16.57
CA THR A 147 -11.28 -1.07 17.89
C THR A 147 -10.84 -2.01 19.01
N ASP A 148 -10.85 -1.53 20.24
CA ASP A 148 -10.50 -2.32 21.43
C ASP A 148 -11.31 -3.63 21.47
N GLY A 149 -10.63 -4.76 21.53
CA GLY A 149 -11.24 -6.09 21.45
C GLY A 149 -11.64 -6.52 20.03
N GLY A 150 -11.30 -5.74 19.01
CA GLY A 150 -11.51 -6.06 17.59
C GLY A 150 -10.77 -7.31 17.13
N ILE A 151 -10.94 -7.66 15.86
CA ILE A 151 -10.33 -8.89 15.32
C ILE A 151 -8.82 -8.85 15.44
N PHE A 152 -8.18 -7.68 15.26
CA PHE A 152 -6.73 -7.54 15.37
C PHE A 152 -6.23 -7.93 16.76
N ASP A 153 -6.85 -7.44 17.81
CA ASP A 153 -6.48 -7.78 19.18
C ASP A 153 -6.62 -9.27 19.49
N GLN A 154 -7.61 -9.92 18.87
CA GLN A 154 -7.86 -11.36 19.04
C GLN A 154 -6.81 -12.25 18.36
N ILE A 155 -6.15 -11.75 17.31
CA ILE A 155 -5.14 -12.50 16.54
C ILE A 155 -3.71 -12.12 16.91
N TYR A 156 -3.49 -10.88 17.34
CA TYR A 156 -2.18 -10.34 17.69
C TYR A 156 -1.92 -10.50 19.20
N GLU A 157 -1.73 -11.74 19.62
CA GLU A 157 -1.24 -12.06 20.96
C GLU A 157 0.30 -12.12 20.91
N ARG A 158 0.94 -11.21 21.66
CA ARG A 158 2.39 -11.28 21.95
C ARG A 158 2.69 -12.33 22.99
#